data_c381e0ce050f26cce3e955258b7bf546
#
_entry.id   c381e0ce050f26cce3e955258b7bf546
#
_cell.length_a   1.000
_cell.length_b   1.000
_cell.length_c   1.000
_cell.angle_alpha   90.00
_cell.angle_beta   90.00
_cell.angle_gamma   90.00
#
_symmetry.space_group_name_H-M   'P 1'
#
loop_
_entity.id
_entity.type
_entity.pdbx_description
1 polymer ?
#
loop_
_entity_poly.entity_id
_entity_poly.type
_entity_poly.pdbx_seq_one_letter_code
_entity_poly.pdbx_strand_id
1 'polypeptide(L)'
;MVNNGAIIGGSVAGVAIIFALFISLNSLSENTESSFTVTNGDHLEKFGDVTVGSNMSLIQLFEKAEPAVIQVNVKKIQSEGATEEVPGGSGSGFVYDDTGHIITNNHVIDDALKITVTFLDGESYAAEIVGNDADLDLAVLKINARNSYLHHLELGSSSELKVGQQVVAIGNPFGLSGSMTTGIVSQIGRLLPQESGYSIPNVIQTDAAINPGNSGGPLLNLNGEVVGINTAIQSETGNFTGVGFAIPSDTVNKVVPILIRDGGIRHPWLGVSGIDIDYELAQIRGLDSTKGFLIVSVIEGSPADIAGLMGTETREMIDGRDVPMDGDIIIKIDGELVRKIADILVHLQMEKLVGDEMVLTILRDGEVMDKTIFLGERPSN
;
A
#
# COMPACT_ATOMS: atom_id res chain seq x y z
N MET A 1 -31.35 -28.58 -68.01
CA MET A 1 -30.30 -29.20 -68.84
C MET A 1 -29.12 -28.25 -68.84
N VAL A 2 -28.20 -28.41 -67.95
CA VAL A 2 -26.83 -27.87 -68.07
C VAL A 2 -25.91 -28.78 -67.27
N ASN A 3 -24.83 -29.13 -67.87
CA ASN A 3 -23.84 -30.12 -67.67
C ASN A 3 -23.01 -29.96 -66.36
N ASN A 4 -22.91 -31.03 -65.58
CA ASN A 4 -21.88 -31.23 -64.60
C ASN A 4 -20.69 -31.98 -65.26
N GLY A 5 -19.55 -31.37 -65.27
CA GLY A 5 -18.32 -32.01 -65.71
C GLY A 5 -17.09 -31.31 -65.21
N ALA A 6 -16.29 -32.09 -64.53
CA ALA A 6 -14.87 -31.85 -64.21
C ALA A 6 -14.47 -30.85 -63.12
N ILE A 7 -14.19 -31.33 -61.92
CA ILE A 7 -13.02 -30.97 -61.12
C ILE A 7 -12.71 -32.18 -60.18
N ILE A 8 -11.93 -33.13 -60.65
CA ILE A 8 -11.20 -34.11 -59.82
C ILE A 8 -9.81 -34.21 -60.45
N GLY A 9 -8.84 -33.47 -59.93
CA GLY A 9 -7.49 -33.57 -60.43
C GLY A 9 -6.42 -32.73 -59.72
N GLY A 10 -6.75 -32.02 -58.59
CA GLY A 10 -5.84 -31.10 -57.98
C GLY A 10 -5.33 -31.40 -56.58
N SER A 11 -5.80 -32.46 -55.89
CA SER A 11 -5.56 -32.63 -54.45
C SER A 11 -4.52 -33.68 -54.04
N VAL A 12 -3.91 -34.42 -54.97
CA VAL A 12 -2.92 -35.47 -54.61
C VAL A 12 -1.47 -34.98 -54.69
N ALA A 13 -1.16 -33.97 -55.50
CA ALA A 13 0.20 -33.44 -55.65
C ALA A 13 0.57 -32.48 -54.51
N GLY A 14 -0.39 -31.80 -53.84
CA GLY A 14 -0.13 -30.84 -52.77
C GLY A 14 0.23 -31.50 -51.44
N VAL A 15 -0.31 -32.68 -51.13
CA VAL A 15 -0.07 -33.41 -49.89
C VAL A 15 1.30 -34.08 -49.88
N ALA A 16 1.82 -34.51 -51.02
CA ALA A 16 3.15 -35.12 -51.12
C ALA A 16 4.31 -34.12 -50.92
N ILE A 17 4.12 -32.84 -51.28
CA ILE A 17 5.13 -31.81 -51.14
C ILE A 17 5.21 -31.31 -49.66
N ILE A 18 4.07 -31.26 -48.98
CA ILE A 18 4.02 -30.87 -47.56
C ILE A 18 4.65 -31.94 -46.67
N PHE A 19 4.49 -33.24 -47.02
CA PHE A 19 5.08 -34.33 -46.27
C PHE A 19 6.61 -34.43 -46.49
N ALA A 20 7.12 -34.13 -47.70
CA ALA A 20 8.52 -34.08 -47.98
C ALA A 20 9.26 -32.90 -47.31
N LEU A 21 8.57 -31.76 -47.13
CA LEU A 21 9.13 -30.62 -46.38
C LEU A 21 9.16 -30.91 -44.85
N PHE A 22 8.22 -31.68 -44.30
CA PHE A 22 8.19 -32.05 -42.89
C PHE A 22 9.27 -33.08 -42.53
N ILE A 23 9.65 -33.97 -43.44
CA ILE A 23 10.72 -34.95 -43.24
C ILE A 23 12.11 -34.31 -43.38
N SER A 24 12.26 -33.28 -44.22
CA SER A 24 13.54 -32.58 -44.36
C SER A 24 13.83 -31.58 -43.24
N LEU A 25 12.79 -31.08 -42.52
CA LEU A 25 12.96 -30.25 -41.34
C LEU A 25 13.24 -31.02 -40.06
N ASN A 26 12.84 -32.32 -39.96
CA ASN A 26 13.13 -33.14 -38.80
C ASN A 26 14.53 -33.85 -38.88
N SER A 27 15.20 -33.81 -40.00
CA SER A 27 16.56 -34.37 -40.12
C SER A 27 17.69 -33.34 -39.91
N LEU A 28 17.32 -32.06 -39.59
CA LEU A 28 18.28 -30.96 -39.30
C LEU A 28 18.35 -30.63 -37.78
N SER A 29 17.72 -31.41 -36.92
CA SER A 29 17.67 -31.18 -35.47
C SER A 29 18.53 -32.18 -34.69
N GLU A 30 19.68 -32.59 -35.21
CA GLU A 30 20.68 -33.31 -34.42
C GLU A 30 22.03 -32.61 -34.51
N ASN A 31 22.49 -32.15 -33.32
CA ASN A 31 23.87 -31.76 -33.00
C ASN A 31 24.38 -30.43 -33.60
N THR A 32 24.06 -29.34 -32.98
CA THR A 32 25.00 -28.24 -32.83
C THR A 32 25.09 -27.84 -31.37
N GLU A 33 25.94 -28.51 -30.59
CA GLU A 33 26.58 -27.88 -29.44
C GLU A 33 27.43 -26.71 -29.98
N SER A 34 26.87 -25.52 -30.01
CA SER A 34 27.65 -24.32 -30.24
C SER A 34 28.34 -23.95 -28.93
N SER A 35 29.59 -24.45 -28.79
CA SER A 35 30.52 -23.90 -27.82
C SER A 35 30.85 -22.48 -28.20
N PHE A 36 30.25 -21.50 -27.52
CA PHE A 36 30.73 -20.13 -27.58
C PHE A 36 32.05 -20.03 -26.81
N THR A 37 33.14 -19.95 -27.53
CA THR A 37 34.43 -19.56 -26.98
C THR A 37 34.43 -18.04 -26.81
N VAL A 38 34.25 -17.55 -25.61
CA VAL A 38 34.46 -16.14 -25.29
C VAL A 38 35.96 -15.93 -25.19
N THR A 39 36.55 -15.22 -26.16
CA THR A 39 37.91 -14.71 -26.07
C THR A 39 37.97 -13.61 -25.04
N ASN A 40 38.80 -13.79 -24.02
CA ASN A 40 39.08 -12.83 -22.96
C ASN A 40 39.60 -11.51 -23.54
N GLY A 41 38.80 -10.44 -23.44
CA GLY A 41 39.26 -9.09 -23.38
C GLY A 41 39.19 -8.60 -21.95
N ASP A 42 40.33 -8.24 -21.37
CA ASP A 42 40.46 -7.66 -20.04
C ASP A 42 39.56 -6.44 -19.89
N HIS A 43 38.63 -6.50 -18.98
CA HIS A 43 37.90 -5.56 -18.17
C HIS A 43 36.48 -6.07 -17.86
N LEU A 44 36.39 -7.16 -17.09
CA LEU A 44 35.18 -7.45 -16.32
C LEU A 44 35.43 -6.96 -14.91
N GLU A 45 34.90 -5.80 -14.56
CA GLU A 45 34.64 -5.48 -13.16
C GLU A 45 33.80 -6.61 -12.59
N LYS A 46 34.30 -7.23 -11.52
CA LYS A 46 33.54 -8.21 -10.73
C LYS A 46 32.28 -7.51 -10.25
N PHE A 47 31.16 -7.74 -10.93
CA PHE A 47 29.88 -7.64 -10.27
C PHE A 47 29.93 -8.64 -9.11
N GLY A 48 29.88 -8.12 -7.87
CA GLY A 48 29.89 -8.94 -6.69
C GLY A 48 28.85 -10.05 -6.81
N ASP A 49 29.14 -11.22 -6.23
CA ASP A 49 28.19 -12.32 -6.12
C ASP A 49 26.87 -11.75 -5.59
N VAL A 50 25.91 -11.53 -6.50
CA VAL A 50 24.51 -11.42 -6.13
C VAL A 50 24.14 -12.83 -5.67
N THR A 51 24.21 -13.06 -4.37
CA THR A 51 23.51 -14.19 -3.75
C THR A 51 22.04 -13.99 -4.09
N VAL A 52 21.60 -14.62 -5.16
CA VAL A 52 20.17 -14.82 -5.42
C VAL A 52 19.71 -15.71 -4.27
N GLY A 53 19.20 -15.10 -3.20
CA GLY A 53 18.44 -15.82 -2.20
C GLY A 53 17.40 -16.63 -2.98
N SER A 54 17.23 -17.91 -2.62
CA SER A 54 16.27 -18.78 -3.31
C SER A 54 14.87 -18.25 -3.04
N ASN A 55 14.38 -17.36 -3.90
CA ASN A 55 13.00 -16.91 -3.87
C ASN A 55 12.09 -18.14 -3.96
N MET A 56 11.08 -18.22 -3.10
CA MET A 56 10.06 -19.27 -3.20
C MET A 56 9.34 -19.14 -4.55
N SER A 57 8.94 -20.25 -5.13
CA SER A 57 7.96 -20.21 -6.22
C SER A 57 6.64 -19.67 -5.70
N LEU A 58 5.82 -19.08 -6.56
CA LEU A 58 4.50 -18.56 -6.17
C LEU A 58 3.61 -19.65 -5.55
N ILE A 59 3.74 -20.89 -6.01
CA ILE A 59 3.03 -22.05 -5.44
C ILE A 59 3.46 -22.29 -3.99
N GLN A 60 4.76 -22.39 -3.74
CA GLN A 60 5.29 -22.59 -2.38
C GLN A 60 4.98 -21.42 -1.44
N LEU A 61 5.02 -20.19 -1.97
CA LEU A 61 4.66 -18.99 -1.21
C LEU A 61 3.19 -19.03 -0.81
N PHE A 62 2.29 -19.40 -1.73
CA PHE A 62 0.87 -19.53 -1.45
C PHE A 62 0.61 -20.63 -0.41
N GLU A 63 1.14 -21.83 -0.61
CA GLU A 63 1.00 -22.96 0.33
C GLU A 63 1.50 -22.62 1.74
N LYS A 64 2.57 -21.80 1.85
CA LYS A 64 3.09 -21.33 3.14
C LYS A 64 2.19 -20.30 3.80
N ALA A 65 1.67 -19.35 3.01
CA ALA A 65 0.96 -18.17 3.54
C ALA A 65 -0.54 -18.40 3.74
N GLU A 66 -1.18 -19.20 2.88
CA GLU A 66 -2.63 -19.43 2.88
C GLU A 66 -3.19 -19.84 4.26
N PRO A 67 -2.55 -20.76 5.03
CA PRO A 67 -3.07 -21.17 6.35
C PRO A 67 -3.15 -20.04 7.38
N ALA A 68 -2.39 -18.96 7.19
CA ALA A 68 -2.39 -17.79 8.05
C ALA A 68 -3.42 -16.74 7.64
N VAL A 69 -3.96 -16.82 6.41
CA VAL A 69 -4.89 -15.83 5.87
C VAL A 69 -6.32 -16.27 6.11
N ILE A 70 -7.08 -15.42 6.77
CA ILE A 70 -8.43 -15.72 7.25
C ILE A 70 -9.46 -14.77 6.61
N GLN A 71 -10.72 -15.21 6.60
CA GLN A 71 -11.85 -14.34 6.32
C GLN A 71 -12.30 -13.64 7.59
N VAL A 72 -12.58 -12.34 7.50
CA VAL A 72 -13.24 -11.55 8.54
C VAL A 72 -14.67 -11.27 8.09
N ASN A 73 -15.66 -11.76 8.85
CA ASN A 73 -17.08 -11.53 8.59
C ASN A 73 -17.65 -10.64 9.69
N VAL A 74 -18.39 -9.64 9.27
CA VAL A 74 -19.01 -8.66 10.17
C VAL A 74 -20.52 -8.73 10.11
N LYS A 75 -21.18 -8.61 11.26
CA LYS A 75 -22.59 -8.33 11.37
C LYS A 75 -22.81 -6.95 11.95
N LYS A 76 -23.78 -6.22 11.40
CA LYS A 76 -24.18 -4.87 11.82
C LYS A 76 -25.65 -4.86 12.23
N ILE A 77 -26.08 -3.77 12.87
CA ILE A 77 -27.50 -3.49 13.08
C ILE A 77 -28.03 -2.77 11.83
N GLN A 78 -29.19 -3.15 11.33
CA GLN A 78 -29.76 -2.64 10.09
C GLN A 78 -30.00 -1.11 10.11
N SER A 79 -30.42 -0.57 11.25
CA SER A 79 -30.63 0.86 11.47
C SER A 79 -30.68 1.17 12.97
N GLU A 80 -30.49 2.42 13.33
CA GLU A 80 -30.57 2.87 14.71
C GLU A 80 -31.94 2.52 15.30
N GLY A 81 -31.95 1.77 16.41
CA GLY A 81 -33.17 1.26 17.07
C GLY A 81 -33.70 -0.10 16.55
N ALA A 82 -33.10 -0.68 15.52
CA ALA A 82 -33.40 -2.05 15.10
C ALA A 82 -32.72 -3.06 16.02
N THR A 83 -33.35 -4.26 16.16
CA THR A 83 -32.75 -5.39 16.87
C THR A 83 -32.29 -6.51 15.94
N GLU A 84 -32.48 -6.33 14.65
CA GLU A 84 -32.15 -7.34 13.64
C GLU A 84 -30.69 -7.20 13.19
N GLU A 85 -29.94 -8.30 13.33
CA GLU A 85 -28.57 -8.43 12.85
C GLU A 85 -28.60 -8.71 11.33
N VAL A 86 -27.86 -7.91 10.56
CA VAL A 86 -27.70 -8.11 9.11
C VAL A 86 -26.21 -8.32 8.77
N PRO A 87 -25.89 -8.97 7.64
CA PRO A 87 -24.50 -9.01 7.15
C PRO A 87 -23.97 -7.59 6.95
N GLY A 88 -22.84 -7.26 7.58
CA GLY A 88 -22.20 -5.95 7.52
C GLY A 88 -21.08 -5.85 6.48
N GLY A 89 -20.72 -6.98 5.88
CA GLY A 89 -19.61 -7.07 4.95
C GLY A 89 -18.60 -8.14 5.32
N SER A 90 -17.61 -8.31 4.50
CA SER A 90 -16.49 -9.22 4.74
C SER A 90 -15.20 -8.68 4.14
N GLY A 91 -14.09 -9.04 4.74
CA GLY A 91 -12.74 -8.80 4.26
C GLY A 91 -11.83 -9.96 4.60
N SER A 92 -10.56 -9.73 4.49
CA SER A 92 -9.50 -10.65 4.91
C SER A 92 -8.77 -10.12 6.13
N GLY A 93 -8.00 -11.00 6.74
CA GLY A 93 -7.00 -10.69 7.74
C GLY A 93 -5.93 -11.77 7.72
N PHE A 94 -4.94 -11.64 8.57
CA PHE A 94 -3.96 -12.69 8.78
C PHE A 94 -3.55 -12.78 10.24
N VAL A 95 -3.14 -13.98 10.63
CA VAL A 95 -2.64 -14.27 11.98
C VAL A 95 -1.31 -13.55 12.17
N TYR A 96 -1.25 -12.69 13.19
CA TYR A 96 -0.08 -11.87 13.52
C TYR A 96 0.90 -12.59 14.45
N ASP A 97 0.37 -13.33 15.43
CA ASP A 97 1.18 -14.02 16.44
C ASP A 97 0.56 -15.35 16.91
N ASP A 98 1.32 -16.11 17.68
CA ASP A 98 0.93 -17.39 18.26
C ASP A 98 -0.07 -17.26 19.42
N THR A 99 -0.40 -16.04 19.83
CA THR A 99 -1.40 -15.79 20.88
C THR A 99 -2.80 -15.58 20.33
N GLY A 100 -2.95 -15.41 19.02
CA GLY A 100 -4.23 -15.27 18.31
C GLY A 100 -4.62 -13.82 18.03
N HIS A 101 -3.66 -12.91 17.91
CA HIS A 101 -3.92 -11.61 17.33
C HIS A 101 -3.99 -11.73 15.81
N ILE A 102 -4.93 -10.99 15.23
CA ILE A 102 -5.22 -10.95 13.81
C ILE A 102 -5.14 -9.49 13.35
N ILE A 103 -4.44 -9.24 12.27
CA ILE A 103 -4.42 -7.93 11.64
C ILE A 103 -5.41 -7.90 10.48
N THR A 104 -6.16 -6.80 10.39
CA THR A 104 -7.06 -6.49 9.28
C THR A 104 -7.15 -4.98 9.10
N ASN A 105 -7.96 -4.48 8.15
CA ASN A 105 -8.25 -3.06 8.03
C ASN A 105 -9.35 -2.61 8.99
N ASN A 106 -9.29 -1.34 9.39
CA ASN A 106 -10.34 -0.75 10.22
C ASN A 106 -11.69 -0.70 9.48
N HIS A 107 -11.71 -0.31 8.20
CA HIS A 107 -12.95 -0.25 7.42
C HIS A 107 -13.66 -1.62 7.28
N VAL A 108 -12.94 -2.74 7.41
CA VAL A 108 -13.52 -4.09 7.41
C VAL A 108 -14.39 -4.33 8.65
N ILE A 109 -14.01 -3.75 9.80
CA ILE A 109 -14.66 -3.96 11.09
C ILE A 109 -15.48 -2.75 11.56
N ASP A 110 -15.53 -1.71 10.78
CA ASP A 110 -16.26 -0.49 11.12
C ASP A 110 -17.73 -0.77 11.38
N ASP A 111 -18.32 -0.17 12.46
CA ASP A 111 -19.68 -0.42 12.93
C ASP A 111 -20.02 -1.90 13.22
N ALA A 112 -19.03 -2.75 13.46
CA ALA A 112 -19.24 -4.16 13.71
C ALA A 112 -19.95 -4.40 15.06
N LEU A 113 -21.12 -5.05 15.03
CA LEU A 113 -21.76 -5.60 16.22
C LEU A 113 -21.13 -6.92 16.64
N LYS A 114 -20.84 -7.78 15.67
CA LYS A 114 -20.19 -9.08 15.86
C LYS A 114 -19.17 -9.32 14.75
N ILE A 115 -18.03 -9.86 15.13
CA ILE A 115 -16.97 -10.25 14.23
C ILE A 115 -16.74 -11.74 14.35
N THR A 116 -16.67 -12.42 13.21
CA THR A 116 -16.33 -13.84 13.12
C THR A 116 -15.16 -14.00 12.15
N VAL A 117 -14.15 -14.73 12.60
CA VAL A 117 -12.98 -15.11 11.79
C VAL A 117 -13.17 -16.54 11.32
N THR A 118 -13.00 -16.80 10.02
CA THR A 118 -13.12 -18.14 9.44
C THR A 118 -11.80 -18.52 8.76
N PHE A 119 -11.28 -19.68 9.16
CA PHE A 119 -10.07 -20.30 8.59
C PHE A 119 -10.40 -21.08 7.31
N LEU A 120 -9.34 -21.50 6.62
CA LEU A 120 -9.41 -22.20 5.33
C LEU A 120 -10.25 -23.49 5.36
N ASP A 121 -10.24 -24.23 6.48
CA ASP A 121 -10.98 -25.48 6.64
C ASP A 121 -12.47 -25.27 7.06
N GLY A 122 -12.88 -23.98 7.17
CA GLY A 122 -14.25 -23.59 7.57
C GLY A 122 -14.46 -23.45 9.07
N GLU A 123 -13.45 -23.75 9.92
CA GLU A 123 -13.55 -23.49 11.36
C GLU A 123 -13.65 -21.98 11.61
N SER A 124 -14.54 -21.60 12.50
CA SER A 124 -14.86 -20.20 12.75
C SER A 124 -14.81 -19.88 14.25
N TYR A 125 -14.28 -18.71 14.56
CA TYR A 125 -14.13 -18.20 15.92
C TYR A 125 -14.74 -16.81 16.03
N ALA A 126 -15.36 -16.53 17.19
CA ALA A 126 -15.71 -15.16 17.54
C ALA A 126 -14.43 -14.36 17.78
N ALA A 127 -14.39 -13.13 17.28
CA ALA A 127 -13.28 -12.23 17.45
C ALA A 127 -13.70 -10.96 18.20
N GLU A 128 -12.79 -10.47 19.04
CA GLU A 128 -12.94 -9.22 19.79
C GLU A 128 -11.97 -8.19 19.22
N ILE A 129 -12.38 -6.92 19.17
CA ILE A 129 -11.49 -5.81 18.79
C ILE A 129 -10.57 -5.54 19.97
N VAL A 130 -9.25 -5.67 19.77
CA VAL A 130 -8.23 -5.32 20.77
C VAL A 130 -7.90 -3.85 20.69
N GLY A 131 -7.78 -3.34 19.46
CA GLY A 131 -7.53 -1.93 19.17
C GLY A 131 -7.64 -1.66 17.68
N ASN A 132 -7.88 -0.41 17.35
CA ASN A 132 -8.00 0.03 15.97
C ASN A 132 -7.57 1.48 15.80
N ASP A 133 -7.29 1.83 14.56
CA ASP A 133 -6.91 3.16 14.10
C ASP A 133 -7.57 3.44 12.75
N ALA A 134 -8.58 4.30 12.77
CA ALA A 134 -9.33 4.67 11.59
C ALA A 134 -8.50 5.55 10.62
N ASP A 135 -7.56 6.35 11.16
CA ASP A 135 -6.72 7.22 10.33
C ASP A 135 -5.71 6.42 9.50
N LEU A 136 -5.17 5.34 10.03
CA LEU A 136 -4.25 4.44 9.34
C LEU A 136 -4.93 3.23 8.72
N ASP A 137 -6.25 3.10 8.89
CA ASP A 137 -7.05 1.97 8.42
C ASP A 137 -6.52 0.61 8.91
N LEU A 138 -6.10 0.53 10.18
CA LEU A 138 -5.59 -0.67 10.83
C LEU A 138 -6.49 -1.12 11.99
N ALA A 139 -6.65 -2.43 12.14
CA ALA A 139 -7.32 -3.03 13.28
C ALA A 139 -6.63 -4.32 13.73
N VAL A 140 -6.67 -4.56 15.03
CA VAL A 140 -6.21 -5.79 15.67
C VAL A 140 -7.37 -6.47 16.33
N LEU A 141 -7.61 -7.71 15.93
CA LEU A 141 -8.61 -8.58 16.51
C LEU A 141 -7.94 -9.64 17.38
N LYS A 142 -8.70 -10.19 18.32
CA LYS A 142 -8.29 -11.31 19.17
C LYS A 142 -9.26 -12.47 19.02
N ILE A 143 -8.72 -13.66 18.82
CA ILE A 143 -9.47 -14.91 18.84
C ILE A 143 -8.89 -15.86 19.88
N ASN A 144 -9.73 -16.76 20.37
CA ASN A 144 -9.31 -17.87 21.21
C ASN A 144 -9.38 -19.18 20.40
N ALA A 145 -8.43 -19.35 19.50
CA ALA A 145 -8.32 -20.55 18.67
C ALA A 145 -7.30 -21.54 19.22
N ARG A 146 -7.36 -22.80 18.75
CA ARG A 146 -6.34 -23.80 19.06
C ARG A 146 -5.02 -23.41 18.40
N ASN A 147 -3.89 -23.67 19.06
CA ASN A 147 -2.55 -23.31 18.53
C ASN A 147 -2.27 -23.88 17.11
N SER A 148 -2.91 -25.00 16.73
CA SER A 148 -2.78 -25.56 15.37
C SER A 148 -3.34 -24.67 14.26
N TYR A 149 -4.13 -23.64 14.60
CA TYR A 149 -4.66 -22.65 13.66
C TYR A 149 -3.85 -21.36 13.65
N LEU A 150 -2.95 -21.14 14.62
CA LEU A 150 -2.22 -19.89 14.78
C LEU A 150 -0.90 -19.90 13.97
N HIS A 151 -1.00 -20.28 12.68
CA HIS A 151 0.10 -20.09 11.73
C HIS A 151 0.24 -18.59 11.46
N HIS A 152 1.30 -17.96 11.93
CA HIS A 152 1.52 -16.53 11.73
C HIS A 152 2.47 -16.24 10.56
N LEU A 153 2.38 -15.04 10.01
CA LEU A 153 3.28 -14.54 8.98
C LEU A 153 4.29 -13.57 9.60
N GLU A 154 5.53 -13.69 9.16
CA GLU A 154 6.59 -12.76 9.56
C GLU A 154 6.42 -11.42 8.84
N LEU A 155 6.65 -10.32 9.56
CA LEU A 155 6.71 -9.00 8.97
C LEU A 155 8.10 -8.76 8.38
N GLY A 156 8.16 -8.40 7.10
CA GLY A 156 9.35 -7.87 6.44
C GLY A 156 9.43 -6.35 6.59
N SER A 157 10.46 -5.72 5.99
CA SER A 157 10.63 -4.26 5.98
C SER A 157 10.11 -3.66 4.68
N SER A 158 9.14 -2.77 4.79
CA SER A 158 8.61 -2.01 3.66
C SER A 158 9.55 -0.89 3.20
N SER A 159 10.46 -0.41 4.04
CA SER A 159 11.47 0.60 3.69
C SER A 159 12.56 0.04 2.75
N GLU A 160 12.74 -1.29 2.71
CA GLU A 160 13.67 -1.93 1.78
C GLU A 160 13.08 -2.17 0.39
N LEU A 161 11.77 -1.99 0.22
CA LEU A 161 11.10 -2.19 -1.06
C LEU A 161 11.63 -1.22 -2.13
N LYS A 162 11.66 -1.73 -3.36
CA LYS A 162 12.03 -0.95 -4.55
C LYS A 162 10.95 -1.04 -5.61
N VAL A 163 10.71 0.05 -6.32
CA VAL A 163 9.84 0.06 -7.50
C VAL A 163 10.30 -0.99 -8.50
N GLY A 164 9.36 -1.80 -9.00
CA GLY A 164 9.64 -2.96 -9.87
C GLY A 164 9.83 -4.29 -9.11
N GLN A 165 9.93 -4.28 -7.79
CA GLN A 165 10.01 -5.51 -6.99
C GLN A 165 8.68 -6.25 -7.02
N GLN A 166 8.73 -7.58 -7.27
CA GLN A 166 7.54 -8.41 -7.31
C GLN A 166 6.91 -8.56 -5.92
N VAL A 167 5.59 -8.47 -5.88
CA VAL A 167 4.76 -8.66 -4.68
C VAL A 167 3.56 -9.53 -4.97
N VAL A 168 3.01 -10.12 -3.91
CA VAL A 168 1.88 -11.05 -3.95
C VAL A 168 0.84 -10.60 -2.94
N ALA A 169 -0.38 -10.31 -3.38
CA ALA A 169 -1.51 -10.04 -2.50
C ALA A 169 -2.31 -11.32 -2.30
N ILE A 170 -2.62 -11.65 -1.04
CA ILE A 170 -3.44 -12.80 -0.68
C ILE A 170 -4.65 -12.31 0.10
N GLY A 171 -5.80 -12.94 -0.12
CA GLY A 171 -7.02 -12.74 0.63
C GLY A 171 -7.85 -14.01 0.68
N ASN A 172 -8.87 -14.04 1.55
CA ASN A 172 -9.82 -15.13 1.68
C ASN A 172 -11.26 -14.59 1.63
N PRO A 173 -11.72 -14.10 0.47
CA PRO A 173 -13.01 -13.41 0.35
C PRO A 173 -14.23 -14.27 0.67
N PHE A 174 -14.10 -15.60 0.52
CA PHE A 174 -15.23 -16.53 0.64
C PHE A 174 -15.10 -17.53 1.81
N GLY A 175 -14.00 -17.47 2.57
CA GLY A 175 -13.76 -18.33 3.76
C GLY A 175 -13.45 -19.79 3.46
N LEU A 176 -13.43 -20.21 2.19
CA LEU A 176 -13.25 -21.62 1.79
C LEU A 176 -11.99 -21.86 0.95
N SER A 177 -11.41 -20.80 0.39
CA SER A 177 -10.16 -20.88 -0.40
C SER A 177 -9.54 -19.50 -0.52
N GLY A 178 -8.23 -19.44 -0.32
CA GLY A 178 -7.47 -18.22 -0.52
C GLY A 178 -7.44 -17.81 -1.99
N SER A 179 -7.43 -16.51 -2.23
CA SER A 179 -7.20 -15.93 -3.55
C SER A 179 -5.86 -15.23 -3.57
N MET A 180 -5.06 -15.47 -4.59
CA MET A 180 -3.75 -14.87 -4.77
C MET A 180 -3.71 -14.05 -6.05
N THR A 181 -3.19 -12.83 -5.97
CA THR A 181 -2.86 -12.01 -7.13
C THR A 181 -1.40 -11.59 -7.07
N THR A 182 -0.76 -11.39 -8.21
CA THR A 182 0.64 -10.98 -8.28
C THR A 182 0.78 -9.68 -9.06
N GLY A 183 1.79 -8.92 -8.71
CA GLY A 183 2.15 -7.69 -9.39
C GLY A 183 3.53 -7.21 -8.95
N ILE A 184 3.78 -5.93 -9.10
CA ILE A 184 5.00 -5.29 -8.66
C ILE A 184 4.70 -4.10 -7.75
N VAL A 185 5.69 -3.66 -7.02
CA VAL A 185 5.67 -2.34 -6.39
C VAL A 185 5.73 -1.30 -7.51
N SER A 186 4.62 -0.59 -7.74
CA SER A 186 4.52 0.44 -8.77
C SER A 186 5.09 1.78 -8.28
N GLN A 187 4.91 2.11 -6.98
CA GLN A 187 5.46 3.29 -6.32
C GLN A 187 5.43 3.11 -4.79
N ILE A 188 6.25 3.88 -4.09
CA ILE A 188 6.28 4.02 -2.64
C ILE A 188 6.22 5.51 -2.25
N GLY A 189 5.89 5.81 -0.99
CA GLY A 189 5.88 7.19 -0.50
C GLY A 189 4.72 8.03 -1.00
N ARG A 190 3.59 7.42 -1.41
CA ARG A 190 2.36 8.13 -1.73
C ARG A 190 1.52 8.38 -0.48
N LEU A 191 0.64 9.39 -0.58
CA LEU A 191 -0.45 9.61 0.35
C LEU A 191 -1.71 8.92 -0.18
N LEU A 192 -2.43 8.24 0.70
CA LEU A 192 -3.76 7.71 0.42
C LEU A 192 -4.78 8.50 1.24
N PRO A 193 -5.55 9.41 0.61
CA PRO A 193 -6.57 10.18 1.29
C PRO A 193 -7.65 9.27 1.89
N GLN A 194 -8.10 9.59 3.11
CA GLN A 194 -9.21 8.93 3.80
C GLN A 194 -10.41 9.86 3.87
N GLU A 195 -11.61 9.31 4.04
CA GLU A 195 -12.85 10.08 4.21
C GLU A 195 -12.83 10.99 5.46
N SER A 196 -12.04 10.61 6.48
CA SER A 196 -11.79 11.42 7.69
C SER A 196 -11.03 12.72 7.41
N GLY A 197 -10.59 12.95 6.16
CA GLY A 197 -9.72 14.08 5.80
C GLY A 197 -8.25 13.87 6.17
N TYR A 198 -7.90 12.73 6.76
CA TYR A 198 -6.52 12.29 6.94
C TYR A 198 -5.99 11.64 5.66
N SER A 199 -4.68 11.50 5.56
CA SER A 199 -4.06 10.74 4.46
C SER A 199 -3.08 9.75 5.05
N ILE A 200 -3.26 8.46 4.76
CA ILE A 200 -2.27 7.44 5.15
C ILE A 200 -0.97 7.72 4.40
N PRO A 201 0.11 8.02 5.12
CA PRO A 201 1.38 8.33 4.47
C PRO A 201 2.13 7.06 4.06
N ASN A 202 3.05 7.23 3.10
CA ASN A 202 4.01 6.20 2.68
C ASN A 202 3.39 4.90 2.14
N VAL A 203 2.14 4.92 1.65
CA VAL A 203 1.51 3.69 1.14
C VAL A 203 2.29 3.10 -0.04
N ILE A 204 2.25 1.77 -0.13
CA ILE A 204 2.79 1.00 -1.24
C ILE A 204 1.74 0.96 -2.34
N GLN A 205 2.09 1.46 -3.52
CA GLN A 205 1.26 1.28 -4.72
C GLN A 205 1.69 0.02 -5.46
N THR A 206 0.72 -0.79 -5.89
CA THR A 206 0.95 -2.02 -6.66
C THR A 206 -0.05 -2.17 -7.79
N ASP A 207 0.32 -2.91 -8.82
CA ASP A 207 -0.57 -3.40 -9.87
C ASP A 207 -1.06 -4.83 -9.63
N ALA A 208 -0.66 -5.46 -8.50
CA ALA A 208 -1.35 -6.65 -8.00
C ALA A 208 -2.83 -6.32 -7.80
N ALA A 209 -3.73 -7.15 -8.31
CA ALA A 209 -5.15 -6.85 -8.27
C ALA A 209 -5.68 -6.88 -6.82
N ILE A 210 -5.96 -5.70 -6.28
CA ILE A 210 -6.65 -5.52 -5.01
C ILE A 210 -8.14 -5.36 -5.31
N ASN A 211 -8.99 -6.17 -4.69
CA ASN A 211 -10.44 -6.16 -4.89
C ASN A 211 -11.14 -6.34 -3.54
N PRO A 212 -12.43 -5.99 -3.43
CA PRO A 212 -13.22 -6.33 -2.27
C PRO A 212 -13.07 -7.81 -1.92
N GLY A 213 -12.65 -8.08 -0.69
CA GLY A 213 -12.38 -9.41 -0.17
C GLY A 213 -10.91 -9.73 0.08
N ASN A 214 -9.94 -9.09 -0.58
CA ASN A 214 -8.54 -9.18 -0.16
C ASN A 214 -8.07 -7.98 0.69
N SER A 215 -8.92 -6.96 0.90
CA SER A 215 -8.67 -5.89 1.88
C SER A 215 -8.49 -6.47 3.28
N GLY A 216 -7.47 -6.02 4.00
CA GLY A 216 -7.03 -6.54 5.29
C GLY A 216 -6.10 -7.76 5.21
N GLY A 217 -6.01 -8.40 4.05
CA GLY A 217 -5.05 -9.47 3.80
C GLY A 217 -3.62 -8.97 3.57
N PRO A 218 -2.62 -9.87 3.62
CA PRO A 218 -1.22 -9.49 3.47
C PRO A 218 -0.83 -9.21 2.01
N LEU A 219 0.08 -8.24 1.83
CA LEU A 219 0.94 -8.08 0.67
C LEU A 219 2.31 -8.66 1.01
N LEU A 220 2.75 -9.68 0.28
CA LEU A 220 3.98 -10.42 0.56
C LEU A 220 5.07 -10.11 -0.46
N ASN A 221 6.34 -10.17 -0.01
CA ASN A 221 7.48 -10.30 -0.90
C ASN A 221 7.69 -11.78 -1.30
N LEU A 222 8.67 -12.07 -2.17
CA LEU A 222 8.95 -13.44 -2.61
C LEU A 222 9.64 -14.33 -1.57
N ASN A 223 10.00 -13.79 -0.40
CA ASN A 223 10.47 -14.57 0.76
C ASN A 223 9.28 -15.04 1.62
N GLY A 224 8.05 -14.61 1.32
CA GLY A 224 6.85 -14.89 2.10
C GLY A 224 6.73 -14.03 3.36
N GLU A 225 7.38 -12.88 3.39
CA GLU A 225 7.30 -11.89 4.46
C GLU A 225 6.24 -10.83 4.10
N VAL A 226 5.47 -10.39 5.08
CA VAL A 226 4.46 -9.34 4.90
C VAL A 226 5.16 -7.98 4.77
N VAL A 227 5.04 -7.35 3.62
CA VAL A 227 5.56 -6.01 3.35
C VAL A 227 4.48 -4.94 3.38
N GLY A 228 3.21 -5.35 3.44
CA GLY A 228 2.09 -4.41 3.61
C GLY A 228 0.76 -5.12 3.84
N ILE A 229 -0.28 -4.33 4.14
CA ILE A 229 -1.66 -4.77 4.31
C ILE A 229 -2.47 -4.19 3.14
N ASN A 230 -3.09 -5.06 2.34
CA ASN A 230 -3.94 -4.63 1.24
C ASN A 230 -5.10 -3.78 1.78
N THR A 231 -5.33 -2.58 1.24
CA THR A 231 -6.37 -1.72 1.79
C THR A 231 -7.35 -1.22 0.75
N ALA A 232 -6.95 -0.38 -0.16
CA ALA A 232 -7.86 0.32 -1.05
C ALA A 232 -7.46 0.18 -2.52
N ILE A 233 -8.43 0.49 -3.38
CA ILE A 233 -8.23 0.72 -4.81
C ILE A 233 -8.57 2.18 -5.11
N GLN A 234 -7.80 2.80 -6.01
CA GLN A 234 -8.20 4.08 -6.59
C GLN A 234 -9.17 3.79 -7.75
N SER A 235 -10.47 3.88 -7.48
CA SER A 235 -11.49 3.55 -8.47
C SER A 235 -12.77 4.33 -8.24
N GLU A 236 -13.26 5.00 -9.27
CA GLU A 236 -14.57 5.65 -9.27
C GLU A 236 -15.73 4.62 -9.34
N THR A 237 -15.44 3.41 -9.78
CA THR A 237 -16.44 2.35 -9.99
C THR A 237 -16.43 1.26 -8.93
N GLY A 238 -15.51 1.32 -7.95
CA GLY A 238 -15.30 0.26 -6.96
C GLY A 238 -14.60 -1.00 -7.49
N ASN A 239 -14.18 -1.02 -8.77
CA ASN A 239 -13.45 -2.14 -9.36
C ASN A 239 -11.97 -1.78 -9.56
N PHE A 240 -11.09 -2.78 -9.47
CA PHE A 240 -9.67 -2.62 -9.73
C PHE A 240 -9.40 -2.10 -11.15
N THR A 241 -8.66 -1.01 -11.26
CA THR A 241 -8.32 -0.35 -12.53
C THR A 241 -6.81 -0.33 -12.82
N GLY A 242 -6.05 -1.23 -12.19
CA GLY A 242 -4.59 -1.31 -12.33
C GLY A 242 -3.82 -0.55 -11.24
N VAL A 243 -4.51 -0.01 -10.23
CA VAL A 243 -3.88 0.70 -9.09
C VAL A 243 -4.48 0.20 -7.79
N GLY A 244 -3.66 -0.46 -6.98
CA GLY A 244 -3.97 -0.89 -5.62
C GLY A 244 -3.01 -0.26 -4.63
N PHE A 245 -3.41 -0.20 -3.37
CA PHE A 245 -2.60 0.33 -2.28
C PHE A 245 -2.52 -0.67 -1.12
N ALA A 246 -1.39 -0.62 -0.42
CA ALA A 246 -1.20 -1.34 0.82
C ALA A 246 -0.54 -0.45 1.88
N ILE A 247 -0.96 -0.64 3.13
CA ILE A 247 -0.37 0.01 4.30
C ILE A 247 0.99 -0.64 4.55
N PRO A 248 2.09 0.12 4.70
CA PRO A 248 3.43 -0.44 4.86
C PRO A 248 3.61 -1.29 6.11
N SER A 249 4.38 -2.37 6.03
CA SER A 249 4.70 -3.20 7.19
C SER A 249 5.46 -2.46 8.30
N ASP A 250 6.28 -1.45 7.97
CA ASP A 250 6.96 -0.64 8.98
C ASP A 250 5.96 0.18 9.81
N THR A 251 4.86 0.65 9.19
CA THR A 251 3.73 1.26 9.93
C THR A 251 3.07 0.23 10.85
N VAL A 252 2.84 -0.99 10.36
CA VAL A 252 2.28 -2.09 11.17
C VAL A 252 3.16 -2.40 12.37
N ASN A 253 4.47 -2.53 12.16
CA ASN A 253 5.46 -2.78 13.22
C ASN A 253 5.44 -1.72 14.32
N LYS A 254 5.22 -0.46 13.96
CA LYS A 254 5.14 0.65 14.93
C LYS A 254 3.80 0.68 15.65
N VAL A 255 2.71 0.47 14.94
CA VAL A 255 1.34 0.78 15.42
C VAL A 255 0.70 -0.41 16.13
N VAL A 256 0.83 -1.64 15.61
CA VAL A 256 0.13 -2.82 16.15
C VAL A 256 0.48 -3.10 17.61
N PRO A 257 1.75 -3.03 18.08
CA PRO A 257 2.04 -3.20 19.50
C PRO A 257 1.36 -2.16 20.40
N ILE A 258 1.15 -0.93 19.90
CA ILE A 258 0.44 0.14 20.63
C ILE A 258 -1.05 -0.19 20.68
N LEU A 259 -1.65 -0.62 19.56
CA LEU A 259 -3.06 -1.04 19.52
C LEU A 259 -3.34 -2.21 20.46
N ILE A 260 -2.42 -3.19 20.52
CA ILE A 260 -2.55 -4.34 21.45
C ILE A 260 -2.48 -3.88 22.91
N ARG A 261 -1.62 -2.94 23.25
CA ARG A 261 -1.40 -2.48 24.61
C ARG A 261 -2.46 -1.49 25.09
N ASP A 262 -2.79 -0.50 24.25
CA ASP A 262 -3.52 0.71 24.62
C ASP A 262 -4.92 0.80 23.99
N GLY A 263 -5.25 -0.07 23.02
CA GLY A 263 -6.54 -0.10 22.31
C GLY A 263 -6.67 0.94 21.20
N GLY A 264 -5.77 1.90 21.12
CA GLY A 264 -5.75 2.97 20.11
C GLY A 264 -4.41 3.67 20.08
N ILE A 265 -4.19 4.52 19.09
CA ILE A 265 -2.99 5.33 18.97
C ILE A 265 -3.34 6.82 18.94
N ARG A 266 -2.52 7.64 19.57
CA ARG A 266 -2.63 9.10 19.51
C ARG A 266 -1.68 9.61 18.45
N HIS A 267 -2.21 10.33 17.46
CA HIS A 267 -1.41 10.86 16.36
C HIS A 267 -0.80 12.21 16.70
N PRO A 268 0.51 12.41 16.46
CA PRO A 268 1.15 13.70 16.59
C PRO A 268 0.58 14.68 15.56
N TRP A 269 0.39 15.93 15.97
CA TRP A 269 -0.29 16.93 15.17
C TRP A 269 0.35 18.30 15.29
N LEU A 270 0.39 19.03 14.16
CA LEU A 270 0.89 20.40 14.06
C LEU A 270 -0.19 21.45 14.15
N GLY A 271 -1.34 21.21 13.53
CA GLY A 271 -2.42 22.19 13.42
C GLY A 271 -2.27 23.16 12.27
N VAL A 272 -1.74 22.72 11.16
CA VAL A 272 -1.64 23.49 9.93
C VAL A 272 -2.40 22.83 8.78
N SER A 273 -2.87 23.64 7.83
CA SER A 273 -3.25 23.19 6.50
C SER A 273 -2.56 24.03 5.44
N GLY A 274 -2.37 23.47 4.25
CA GLY A 274 -1.61 24.17 3.22
C GLY A 274 -1.58 23.41 1.90
N ILE A 275 -0.67 23.84 1.03
CA ILE A 275 -0.50 23.30 -0.31
C ILE A 275 0.97 23.04 -0.63
N ASP A 276 1.22 22.04 -1.44
CA ASP A 276 2.53 21.81 -2.04
C ASP A 276 2.85 22.92 -3.04
N ILE A 277 4.12 23.29 -3.16
CA ILE A 277 4.56 24.33 -4.08
C ILE A 277 4.69 23.74 -5.46
N ASP A 278 3.83 24.15 -6.39
CA ASP A 278 3.96 23.84 -7.81
C ASP A 278 4.83 24.90 -8.55
N TYR A 279 5.07 24.64 -9.84
CA TYR A 279 5.89 25.53 -10.66
C TYR A 279 5.26 26.93 -10.79
N GLU A 280 3.95 27.02 -10.95
CA GLU A 280 3.21 28.26 -11.14
C GLU A 280 3.27 29.13 -9.86
N LEU A 281 3.00 28.52 -8.71
CA LEU A 281 3.09 29.19 -7.41
C LEU A 281 4.53 29.69 -7.14
N ALA A 282 5.54 28.87 -7.47
CA ALA A 282 6.93 29.26 -7.31
C ALA A 282 7.28 30.48 -8.17
N GLN A 283 6.82 30.54 -9.44
CA GLN A 283 7.04 31.69 -10.32
C GLN A 283 6.33 32.95 -9.82
N ILE A 284 5.07 32.84 -9.42
CA ILE A 284 4.28 33.97 -8.92
C ILE A 284 4.91 34.58 -7.67
N ARG A 285 5.37 33.72 -6.74
CA ARG A 285 5.98 34.15 -5.47
C ARG A 285 7.48 34.45 -5.57
N GLY A 286 8.09 34.29 -6.75
CA GLY A 286 9.52 34.52 -6.94
C GLY A 286 10.41 33.56 -6.15
N LEU A 287 9.98 32.31 -5.96
CA LEU A 287 10.72 31.28 -5.23
C LEU A 287 11.76 30.61 -6.15
N ASP A 288 12.94 30.33 -5.61
CA ASP A 288 14.01 29.62 -6.34
C ASP A 288 13.76 28.10 -6.46
N SER A 289 12.74 27.57 -5.79
CA SER A 289 12.47 26.13 -5.70
C SER A 289 10.98 25.82 -5.64
N THR A 290 10.58 24.69 -6.21
CA THR A 290 9.24 24.11 -6.07
C THR A 290 9.16 23.13 -4.89
N LYS A 291 10.17 23.09 -4.02
CA LYS A 291 10.19 22.25 -2.83
C LYS A 291 9.73 23.01 -1.63
N GLY A 292 8.95 22.37 -0.79
CA GLY A 292 8.40 22.93 0.43
C GLY A 292 6.89 22.75 0.51
N PHE A 293 6.35 23.10 1.67
CA PHE A 293 4.92 23.09 1.95
C PHE A 293 4.49 24.48 2.44
N LEU A 294 3.65 25.15 1.68
CA LEU A 294 3.12 26.47 2.05
C LEU A 294 1.97 26.33 3.03
N ILE A 295 2.10 26.94 4.20
CA ILE A 295 1.03 27.01 5.20
C ILE A 295 -0.02 28.02 4.72
N VAL A 296 -1.23 27.52 4.48
CA VAL A 296 -2.39 28.37 4.11
C VAL A 296 -3.19 28.77 5.33
N SER A 297 -3.35 27.87 6.31
CA SER A 297 -4.00 28.23 7.58
C SER A 297 -3.33 27.54 8.76
N VAL A 298 -3.40 28.21 9.90
CA VAL A 298 -2.96 27.72 11.21
C VAL A 298 -4.20 27.67 12.11
N ILE A 299 -4.39 26.56 12.81
CA ILE A 299 -5.53 26.39 13.71
C ILE A 299 -5.21 27.10 15.03
N GLU A 300 -6.10 27.96 15.49
CA GLU A 300 -5.96 28.70 16.75
C GLU A 300 -5.77 27.75 17.95
N GLY A 301 -4.80 28.05 18.80
CA GLY A 301 -4.44 27.21 19.95
C GLY A 301 -3.66 25.94 19.61
N SER A 302 -3.36 25.68 18.33
CA SER A 302 -2.56 24.55 17.91
C SER A 302 -1.07 24.70 18.25
N PRO A 303 -0.30 23.62 18.21
CA PRO A 303 1.18 23.68 18.33
C PRO A 303 1.82 24.67 17.35
N ALA A 304 1.32 24.74 16.13
CA ALA A 304 1.81 25.67 15.11
C ALA A 304 1.53 27.13 15.47
N ASP A 305 0.34 27.42 16.00
CA ASP A 305 -0.05 28.75 16.47
C ASP A 305 0.82 29.20 17.66
N ILE A 306 0.98 28.31 18.64
CA ILE A 306 1.85 28.55 19.83
C ILE A 306 3.29 28.83 19.41
N ALA A 307 3.81 28.13 18.38
CA ALA A 307 5.16 28.35 17.85
C ALA A 307 5.28 29.62 16.98
N GLY A 308 4.16 30.29 16.70
CA GLY A 308 4.11 31.50 15.89
C GLY A 308 4.37 31.23 14.41
N LEU A 309 3.86 30.12 13.88
CA LEU A 309 3.76 29.88 12.44
C LEU A 309 2.64 30.75 11.85
N MET A 310 2.80 31.16 10.61
CA MET A 310 1.88 32.04 9.93
C MET A 310 1.27 31.36 8.72
N GLY A 311 -0.06 31.41 8.63
CA GLY A 311 -0.79 31.06 7.41
C GLY A 311 -0.85 32.24 6.44
N THR A 312 -1.52 32.02 5.33
CA THR A 312 -1.76 33.04 4.30
C THR A 312 -2.82 34.04 4.77
N GLU A 313 -2.47 35.33 4.80
CA GLU A 313 -3.39 36.44 5.05
C GLU A 313 -3.79 37.16 3.74
N THR A 314 -2.87 37.17 2.75
CA THR A 314 -3.04 37.88 1.48
C THR A 314 -3.22 36.88 0.34
N ARG A 315 -4.27 37.12 -0.46
CA ARG A 315 -4.57 36.29 -1.64
C ARG A 315 -4.84 37.18 -2.84
N GLU A 316 -4.44 36.76 -4.03
CA GLU A 316 -4.67 37.46 -5.27
C GLU A 316 -5.29 36.54 -6.33
N MET A 317 -6.21 37.13 -7.13
CA MET A 317 -6.75 36.44 -8.29
C MET A 317 -5.82 36.60 -9.48
N ILE A 318 -5.10 35.55 -9.84
CA ILE A 318 -4.16 35.51 -10.97
C ILE A 318 -4.67 34.47 -11.96
N ASP A 319 -4.96 34.86 -13.19
CA ASP A 319 -5.46 33.99 -14.27
C ASP A 319 -6.68 33.11 -13.87
N GLY A 320 -7.56 33.69 -13.01
CA GLY A 320 -8.77 33.01 -12.52
C GLY A 320 -8.54 32.04 -11.36
N ARG A 321 -7.33 31.98 -10.81
CA ARG A 321 -6.96 31.23 -9.63
C ARG A 321 -6.80 32.15 -8.41
N ASP A 322 -7.26 31.66 -7.26
CA ASP A 322 -7.04 32.31 -5.97
C ASP A 322 -5.68 31.87 -5.40
N VAL A 323 -4.66 32.72 -5.50
CA VAL A 323 -3.27 32.40 -5.18
C VAL A 323 -2.88 33.00 -3.83
N PRO A 324 -2.35 32.19 -2.89
CA PRO A 324 -1.79 32.67 -1.64
C PRO A 324 -0.46 33.41 -1.86
N MET A 325 -0.38 34.67 -1.41
CA MET A 325 0.77 35.53 -1.67
C MET A 325 1.78 35.62 -0.53
N ASP A 326 1.40 35.20 0.69
CA ASP A 326 2.21 35.15 1.90
C ASP A 326 2.05 33.82 2.63
N GLY A 327 2.47 33.74 3.88
CA GLY A 327 2.48 32.53 4.70
C GLY A 327 3.84 31.83 4.70
N ASP A 328 4.10 31.08 5.76
CA ASP A 328 5.34 30.33 5.96
C ASP A 328 5.43 29.16 5.00
N ILE A 329 6.63 28.89 4.50
CA ILE A 329 6.94 27.70 3.72
C ILE A 329 7.82 26.80 4.56
N ILE A 330 7.35 25.61 4.91
CA ILE A 330 8.15 24.58 5.57
C ILE A 330 9.10 23.97 4.55
N ILE A 331 10.41 24.14 4.75
CA ILE A 331 11.46 23.64 3.84
C ILE A 331 12.27 22.50 4.44
N LYS A 332 12.32 22.38 5.80
CA LYS A 332 12.92 21.23 6.49
C LYS A 332 12.14 20.90 7.77
N ILE A 333 12.27 19.65 8.18
CA ILE A 333 11.76 19.09 9.43
C ILE A 333 12.87 18.28 10.09
N ASP A 334 13.29 18.65 11.31
CA ASP A 334 14.43 18.07 12.02
C ASP A 334 15.72 17.94 11.18
N GLY A 335 15.94 18.92 10.30
CA GLY A 335 17.06 18.97 9.36
C GLY A 335 16.85 18.24 8.04
N GLU A 336 15.83 17.39 7.90
CA GLU A 336 15.48 16.70 6.67
C GLU A 336 14.70 17.60 5.71
N LEU A 337 14.96 17.47 4.41
CA LEU A 337 14.35 18.32 3.39
C LEU A 337 12.86 17.97 3.20
N VAL A 338 12.02 18.97 3.30
CA VAL A 338 10.60 18.88 2.93
C VAL A 338 10.43 19.27 1.47
N ARG A 339 9.92 18.37 0.65
CA ARG A 339 9.60 18.61 -0.76
C ARG A 339 8.11 18.86 -0.94
N LYS A 340 7.27 18.24 -0.08
CA LYS A 340 5.81 18.27 -0.12
C LYS A 340 5.24 17.81 1.22
N ILE A 341 3.93 17.94 1.40
CA ILE A 341 3.21 17.52 2.63
C ILE A 341 3.48 16.06 3.01
N ALA A 342 3.67 15.17 2.03
CA ALA A 342 3.94 13.76 2.30
C ALA A 342 5.19 13.56 3.16
N ASP A 343 6.25 14.34 2.95
CA ASP A 343 7.49 14.24 3.74
C ASP A 343 7.23 14.59 5.22
N ILE A 344 6.38 15.59 5.47
CA ILE A 344 5.96 15.99 6.83
C ILE A 344 5.15 14.88 7.49
N LEU A 345 4.15 14.33 6.79
CA LEU A 345 3.27 13.30 7.34
C LEU A 345 4.02 11.99 7.61
N VAL A 346 4.96 11.60 6.74
CA VAL A 346 5.82 10.43 6.95
C VAL A 346 6.70 10.65 8.19
N HIS A 347 7.35 11.81 8.33
CA HIS A 347 8.20 12.11 9.48
C HIS A 347 7.39 12.08 10.79
N LEU A 348 6.22 12.72 10.83
CA LEU A 348 5.33 12.67 11.99
C LEU A 348 4.94 11.22 12.33
N GLN A 349 4.54 10.44 11.32
CA GLN A 349 4.09 9.06 11.50
C GLN A 349 5.20 8.14 11.99
N MET A 350 6.41 8.25 11.40
CA MET A 350 7.49 7.29 11.64
C MET A 350 8.40 7.67 12.79
N GLU A 351 8.63 8.98 13.02
CA GLU A 351 9.69 9.46 13.90
C GLU A 351 9.16 10.15 15.18
N LYS A 352 7.87 10.52 15.24
CA LYS A 352 7.34 11.36 16.30
C LYS A 352 6.21 10.71 17.11
N LEU A 353 6.06 11.21 18.35
CA LEU A 353 4.94 10.93 19.24
C LEU A 353 4.31 12.25 19.70
N VAL A 354 3.13 12.16 20.29
CA VAL A 354 2.46 13.30 20.93
C VAL A 354 3.33 13.80 22.10
N GLY A 355 3.61 15.11 22.12
CA GLY A 355 4.47 15.77 23.11
C GLY A 355 5.93 15.90 22.71
N ASP A 356 6.36 15.26 21.62
CA ASP A 356 7.74 15.37 21.15
C ASP A 356 8.05 16.76 20.63
N GLU A 357 9.30 17.17 20.82
CA GLU A 357 9.87 18.36 20.21
C GLU A 357 10.21 18.09 18.73
N MET A 358 9.97 19.09 17.89
CA MET A 358 10.26 19.06 16.46
C MET A 358 10.76 20.45 16.01
N VAL A 359 11.78 20.47 15.17
CA VAL A 359 12.32 21.70 14.60
C VAL A 359 11.89 21.83 13.14
N LEU A 360 11.12 22.88 12.82
CA LEU A 360 10.82 23.26 11.45
C LEU A 360 11.75 24.37 10.98
N THR A 361 12.43 24.16 9.85
CA THR A 361 13.07 25.27 9.13
C THR A 361 12.06 25.81 8.14
N ILE A 362 11.72 27.08 8.28
CA ILE A 362 10.73 27.77 7.43
C ILE A 362 11.39 28.90 6.63
N LEU A 363 10.77 29.22 5.50
CA LEU A 363 11.02 30.43 4.72
C LEU A 363 9.84 31.40 4.95
N ARG A 364 10.12 32.58 5.52
CA ARG A 364 9.17 33.67 5.77
C ARG A 364 9.75 34.97 5.21
N ASP A 365 9.04 35.63 4.31
CA ASP A 365 9.46 36.91 3.71
C ASP A 365 10.87 36.91 3.12
N GLY A 366 11.31 35.79 2.56
CA GLY A 366 12.63 35.61 1.99
C GLY A 366 13.74 35.24 3.02
N GLU A 367 13.42 35.19 4.32
CA GLU A 367 14.34 34.81 5.37
C GLU A 367 14.11 33.37 5.84
N VAL A 368 15.21 32.64 6.03
CA VAL A 368 15.18 31.27 6.57
C VAL A 368 15.34 31.33 8.07
N MET A 369 14.43 30.66 8.81
CA MET A 369 14.50 30.60 10.26
C MET A 369 14.02 29.25 10.80
N ASP A 370 14.48 28.88 12.00
CA ASP A 370 14.03 27.69 12.68
C ASP A 370 12.93 28.01 13.70
N LYS A 371 11.94 27.12 13.80
CA LYS A 371 10.85 27.15 14.77
C LYS A 371 10.80 25.82 15.50
N THR A 372 10.92 25.86 16.82
CA THR A 372 10.72 24.69 17.67
C THR A 372 9.26 24.54 18.03
N ILE A 373 8.71 23.35 17.85
CA ILE A 373 7.31 23.02 18.09
C ILE A 373 7.22 21.79 18.99
N PHE A 374 6.33 21.81 19.97
CA PHE A 374 5.93 20.63 20.74
C PHE A 374 4.64 20.08 20.18
N LEU A 375 4.67 18.85 19.69
CA LEU A 375 3.56 18.24 18.96
C LEU A 375 2.37 17.97 19.88
N GLY A 376 1.19 18.41 19.46
CA GLY A 376 -0.07 18.10 20.12
C GLY A 376 -0.64 16.75 19.72
N GLU A 377 -1.74 16.37 20.36
CA GLU A 377 -2.59 15.28 19.93
C GLU A 377 -3.56 15.80 18.86
N ARG A 378 -3.71 15.03 17.77
CA ARG A 378 -4.69 15.37 16.75
C ARG A 378 -6.10 15.30 17.35
N PRO A 379 -6.95 16.32 17.20
CA PRO A 379 -8.33 16.26 17.64
C PRO A 379 -9.08 15.09 16.96
N SER A 380 -9.82 14.33 17.76
CA SER A 380 -10.78 13.36 17.22
C SER A 380 -11.95 14.12 16.59
N ASN A 381 -12.32 13.77 15.37
CA ASN A 381 -13.50 14.34 14.69
C ASN A 381 -14.80 13.90 15.34
#